data_2481e5325e48e7d24332205bb69bbd37
#
_entry.id   2481e5325e48e7d24332205bb69bbd37
#
_cell.length_a   1.000
_cell.length_b   1.000
_cell.length_c   1.000
_cell.angle_alpha   90.00
_cell.angle_beta   90.00
_cell.angle_gamma   90.00
#
_symmetry.space_group_name_H-M   'P 1'
#
loop_
_entity.id
_entity.type
_entity.pdbx_description
1 polymer ?
#
loop_
_entity_poly.entity_id
_entity_poly.type
_entity_poly.pdbx_seq_one_letter_code
_entity_poly.pdbx_strand_id
1 'polypeptide(L)'
;ASNGGNVTFDNGTSGVVFDNTYKTYFLNAQRVYGATNDQKLLVYTRVNGSNSSQSFRNVITYNTYNGQYNTDPATAPNNDKLYQNAGTIRNTYPDGYFNGQFYLYGIGENTRMAMTGQATYKNNAGYQHNEAFCSGSDGTETTNGIRFQMGSGNIYGTFSLYGLVT
;
A
#
# COMPACT_ATOMS: atom_id res chain seq x y z
N ALA A 1 -14.12 2.85 -2.32
CA ALA A 1 -13.49 3.05 -3.62
C ALA A 1 -14.48 2.77 -4.72
N SER A 2 -14.48 3.58 -5.71
CA SER A 2 -15.23 3.35 -6.93
C SER A 2 -14.62 2.18 -7.70
N ASN A 3 -15.44 1.51 -8.49
CA ASN A 3 -15.09 0.49 -9.46
C ASN A 3 -14.13 1.09 -10.53
N GLY A 4 -12.85 1.16 -10.23
CA GLY A 4 -11.83 1.80 -11.07
C GLY A 4 -10.51 1.04 -11.06
N GLY A 5 -9.64 1.31 -12.02
CA GLY A 5 -8.32 0.68 -12.13
C GLY A 5 -7.37 1.01 -10.96
N ASN A 6 -7.65 2.08 -10.22
CA ASN A 6 -6.86 2.50 -9.07
C ASN A 6 -7.66 3.40 -8.11
N VAL A 7 -7.11 3.59 -6.90
CA VAL A 7 -7.51 4.60 -5.92
C VAL A 7 -6.32 5.50 -5.66
N THR A 8 -6.51 6.80 -5.84
CA THR A 8 -5.44 7.79 -5.74
C THR A 8 -5.80 8.87 -4.74
N PHE A 9 -4.83 9.24 -3.92
CA PHE A 9 -4.83 10.41 -3.07
C PHE A 9 -3.72 11.34 -3.58
N ASP A 10 -4.08 12.42 -4.23
CA ASP A 10 -3.14 13.45 -4.69
C ASP A 10 -3.40 14.75 -3.92
N ASN A 11 -2.34 15.47 -3.58
CA ASN A 11 -2.42 16.75 -2.88
C ASN A 11 -3.33 17.74 -3.61
N GLY A 12 -4.19 18.42 -2.86
CA GLY A 12 -5.17 19.36 -3.39
C GLY A 12 -6.42 18.74 -4.03
N THR A 13 -6.50 17.41 -4.15
CA THR A 13 -7.65 16.71 -4.73
C THR A 13 -8.59 16.20 -3.65
N SER A 14 -9.87 16.55 -3.71
CA SER A 14 -10.91 16.05 -2.79
C SER A 14 -10.59 16.23 -1.30
N GLY A 15 -9.92 17.32 -0.93
CA GLY A 15 -9.54 17.64 0.45
C GLY A 15 -8.30 16.91 0.97
N VAL A 16 -7.59 16.18 0.12
CA VAL A 16 -6.30 15.58 0.48
C VAL A 16 -5.25 16.68 0.65
N VAL A 17 -4.52 16.67 1.77
CA VAL A 17 -3.47 17.64 2.09
C VAL A 17 -2.15 16.88 2.32
N PHE A 18 -1.23 16.98 1.36
CA PHE A 18 0.13 16.44 1.41
C PHE A 18 1.15 17.58 1.18
N ASP A 19 1.06 18.61 2.02
CA ASP A 19 1.85 19.84 1.90
C ASP A 19 2.71 20.11 3.15
N ASN A 20 3.07 19.07 3.87
CA ASN A 20 3.83 19.15 5.11
C ASN A 20 3.05 19.71 6.34
N THR A 21 1.75 19.89 6.22
CA THR A 21 0.87 20.27 7.36
C THR A 21 0.90 19.18 8.44
N TYR A 22 0.91 17.92 8.03
CA TYR A 22 1.02 16.77 8.92
C TYR A 22 2.34 16.04 8.67
N LYS A 23 3.02 15.61 9.73
CA LYS A 23 4.28 14.86 9.64
C LYS A 23 4.07 13.36 9.42
N THR A 24 2.91 12.88 9.81
CA THR A 24 2.54 11.48 9.70
C THR A 24 1.11 11.39 9.19
N TYR A 25 0.88 10.46 8.28
CA TYR A 25 -0.45 10.13 7.80
C TYR A 25 -0.77 8.69 8.15
N PHE A 26 -2.02 8.46 8.53
CA PHE A 26 -2.57 7.13 8.73
C PHE A 26 -3.56 6.82 7.61
N LEU A 27 -3.36 5.69 6.96
CA LEU A 27 -4.25 5.20 5.92
C LEU A 27 -4.83 3.85 6.34
N ASN A 28 -6.15 3.73 6.28
CA ASN A 28 -6.87 2.52 6.56
C ASN A 28 -7.53 2.00 5.27
N ALA A 29 -7.16 0.78 4.87
CA ALA A 29 -7.72 0.08 3.73
C ALA A 29 -8.58 -1.09 4.23
N GLN A 30 -9.86 -1.11 3.84
CA GLN A 30 -10.83 -2.08 4.32
C GLN A 30 -11.54 -2.77 3.16
N ARG A 31 -11.69 -4.08 3.27
CA ARG A 31 -12.38 -4.92 2.30
C ARG A 31 -11.86 -4.72 0.88
N VAL A 32 -10.52 -4.65 0.74
CA VAL A 32 -9.90 -4.43 -0.57
C VAL A 32 -9.76 -5.75 -1.31
N TYR A 33 -10.19 -5.78 -2.56
CA TYR A 33 -10.06 -6.94 -3.44
C TYR A 33 -9.99 -6.49 -4.90
N GLY A 34 -9.52 -7.37 -5.78
CA GLY A 34 -9.44 -7.13 -7.22
C GLY A 34 -10.63 -7.71 -7.98
N ALA A 35 -10.93 -7.15 -9.15
CA ALA A 35 -11.87 -7.76 -10.10
C ALA A 35 -11.38 -9.13 -10.59
N THR A 36 -10.06 -9.29 -10.65
CA THR A 36 -9.38 -10.51 -11.06
C THR A 36 -8.82 -11.25 -9.86
N ASN A 37 -8.94 -12.57 -9.83
CA ASN A 37 -8.36 -13.40 -8.79
C ASN A 37 -6.81 -13.38 -8.85
N ASP A 38 -6.17 -13.75 -7.74
CA ASP A 38 -4.71 -13.90 -7.67
C ASP A 38 -3.91 -12.61 -7.93
N GLN A 39 -4.45 -11.47 -7.59
CA GLN A 39 -3.73 -10.22 -7.75
C GLN A 39 -3.10 -9.74 -6.45
N LYS A 40 -1.95 -9.09 -6.56
CA LYS A 40 -1.31 -8.38 -5.46
C LYS A 40 -1.82 -6.95 -5.38
N LEU A 41 -1.95 -6.43 -4.16
CA LEU A 41 -2.14 -5.00 -3.92
C LEU A 41 -0.78 -4.31 -4.07
N LEU A 42 -0.72 -3.31 -4.90
CA LEU A 42 0.44 -2.51 -5.19
C LEU A 42 0.20 -1.08 -4.72
N VAL A 43 1.17 -0.51 -4.01
CA VAL A 43 1.14 0.88 -3.56
C VAL A 43 2.30 1.64 -4.17
N TYR A 44 2.00 2.75 -4.82
CA TYR A 44 2.96 3.64 -5.45
C TYR A 44 2.95 5.01 -4.78
N THR A 45 4.10 5.64 -4.70
CA THR A 45 4.19 7.07 -4.46
C THR A 45 3.97 7.85 -5.75
N ARG A 46 3.52 9.08 -5.61
CA ARG A 46 3.26 9.97 -6.76
C ARG A 46 3.92 11.32 -6.56
N VAL A 47 4.35 11.88 -7.68
CA VAL A 47 4.93 13.21 -7.77
C VAL A 47 4.23 13.93 -8.91
N ASN A 48 3.57 15.05 -8.60
CA ASN A 48 2.86 15.87 -9.59
C ASN A 48 1.93 15.07 -10.52
N GLY A 49 1.16 14.14 -9.92
CA GLY A 49 0.18 13.34 -10.63
C GLY A 49 0.71 12.12 -11.39
N SER A 50 2.03 11.89 -11.39
CA SER A 50 2.68 10.71 -11.99
C SER A 50 3.24 9.78 -10.91
N ASN A 51 3.43 8.50 -11.22
CA ASN A 51 4.14 7.62 -10.30
C ASN A 51 5.59 8.10 -10.16
N SER A 52 6.11 8.04 -8.93
CA SER A 52 7.51 8.32 -8.65
C SER A 52 8.42 7.34 -9.41
N SER A 53 9.58 7.82 -9.81
CA SER A 53 10.65 7.00 -10.40
C SER A 53 11.63 6.44 -9.35
N GLN A 54 11.42 6.73 -8.07
CA GLN A 54 12.30 6.26 -7.01
C GLN A 54 12.22 4.75 -6.82
N SER A 55 13.33 4.20 -6.35
CA SER A 55 13.40 2.82 -5.89
C SER A 55 13.07 2.74 -4.40
N PHE A 56 12.40 1.66 -4.02
CA PHE A 56 12.00 1.40 -2.64
C PHE A 56 12.57 0.07 -2.15
N ARG A 57 12.89 0.02 -0.87
CA ARG A 57 13.25 -1.20 -0.16
C ARG A 57 12.13 -1.60 0.77
N ASN A 58 11.63 -2.79 0.61
CA ASN A 58 10.53 -3.35 1.38
C ASN A 58 11.01 -4.56 2.18
N VAL A 59 10.60 -4.63 3.43
CA VAL A 59 10.72 -5.85 4.24
C VAL A 59 9.32 -6.21 4.71
N ILE A 60 8.91 -7.44 4.41
CA ILE A 60 7.61 -7.98 4.82
C ILE A 60 7.88 -9.25 5.61
N THR A 61 7.36 -9.29 6.83
CA THR A 61 7.26 -10.53 7.61
C THR A 61 5.82 -10.98 7.60
N TYR A 62 5.59 -12.25 7.33
CA TYR A 62 4.24 -12.78 7.30
C TYR A 62 4.16 -14.19 7.86
N ASN A 63 3.01 -14.52 8.43
CA ASN A 63 2.66 -15.88 8.78
C ASN A 63 1.47 -16.34 7.94
N THR A 64 1.45 -17.62 7.67
CA THR A 64 0.33 -18.31 7.06
C THR A 64 -0.36 -19.20 8.07
N TYR A 65 -1.59 -19.61 7.79
CA TYR A 65 -2.41 -20.46 8.66
C TYR A 65 -1.71 -21.77 9.11
N ASN A 66 -0.74 -22.27 8.34
CA ASN A 66 0.02 -23.47 8.70
C ASN A 66 1.18 -23.21 9.69
N GLY A 67 1.24 -22.02 10.29
CA GLY A 67 2.26 -21.67 11.28
C GLY A 67 3.65 -21.35 10.70
N GLN A 68 3.79 -21.30 9.38
CA GLN A 68 5.03 -20.90 8.77
C GLN A 68 5.23 -19.37 8.91
N TYR A 69 6.34 -19.01 9.49
CA TYR A 69 6.82 -17.64 9.56
C TYR A 69 7.84 -17.40 8.43
N ASN A 70 7.57 -16.45 7.58
CA ASN A 70 8.41 -16.14 6.44
C ASN A 70 8.79 -14.66 6.44
N THR A 71 9.96 -14.37 5.92
CA THR A 71 10.41 -13.02 5.63
C THR A 71 10.60 -12.92 4.12
N ASP A 72 9.92 -11.99 3.49
CA ASP A 72 10.18 -11.63 2.08
C ASP A 72 10.96 -10.31 2.06
N PRO A 73 12.28 -10.35 1.92
CA PRO A 73 13.05 -9.16 1.63
C PRO A 73 12.81 -8.83 0.15
N ALA A 74 11.80 -8.04 -0.15
CA ALA A 74 11.63 -7.48 -1.48
C ALA A 74 12.74 -6.43 -1.74
N THR A 75 13.98 -6.88 -1.69
CA THR A 75 15.19 -6.12 -2.02
C THR A 75 15.48 -6.23 -3.51
N ALA A 76 14.49 -6.06 -4.37
CA ALA A 76 14.80 -5.80 -5.76
C ALA A 76 15.34 -4.37 -5.86
N PRO A 77 16.62 -4.16 -6.22
CA PRO A 77 17.01 -2.84 -6.71
C PRO A 77 16.10 -2.52 -7.89
N ASN A 78 15.53 -1.33 -7.92
CA ASN A 78 14.50 -0.85 -8.87
C ASN A 78 13.05 -1.32 -8.60
N ASN A 79 12.69 -1.56 -7.35
CA ASN A 79 11.28 -1.70 -7.00
C ASN A 79 10.63 -0.32 -6.98
N ASP A 80 9.80 -0.01 -7.98
CA ASP A 80 9.04 1.24 -8.11
C ASP A 80 7.83 1.32 -7.16
N LYS A 81 7.67 0.33 -6.29
CA LYS A 81 6.51 0.19 -5.40
C LYS A 81 6.89 0.42 -3.95
N LEU A 82 6.17 1.33 -3.31
CA LEU A 82 6.28 1.54 -1.87
C LEU A 82 5.86 0.29 -1.08
N TYR A 83 4.87 -0.46 -1.58
CA TYR A 83 4.42 -1.70 -0.98
C TYR A 83 3.85 -2.65 -2.04
N GLN A 84 4.07 -3.94 -1.81
CA GLN A 84 3.42 -5.03 -2.51
C GLN A 84 3.24 -6.18 -1.51
N ASN A 85 2.01 -6.63 -1.27
CA ASN A 85 1.77 -7.73 -0.34
C ASN A 85 2.48 -9.03 -0.76
N ALA A 86 2.87 -9.86 0.20
CA ALA A 86 3.68 -11.06 -0.03
C ALA A 86 2.96 -12.12 -0.86
N GLY A 87 1.71 -12.42 -0.52
CA GLY A 87 0.85 -13.37 -1.28
C GLY A 87 -0.07 -12.67 -2.26
N THR A 88 -0.84 -13.44 -3.02
CA THR A 88 -1.93 -12.92 -3.85
C THR A 88 -3.24 -12.88 -3.07
N ILE A 89 -4.07 -11.88 -3.31
CA ILE A 89 -5.35 -11.70 -2.64
C ILE A 89 -6.42 -12.48 -3.40
N ARG A 90 -7.19 -13.29 -2.67
CA ARG A 90 -8.34 -13.98 -3.21
C ARG A 90 -9.48 -12.98 -3.46
N ASN A 91 -10.12 -13.03 -4.63
CA ASN A 91 -11.24 -12.14 -4.95
C ASN A 91 -12.63 -12.70 -4.62
N THR A 92 -12.71 -13.85 -3.98
CA THR A 92 -13.97 -14.52 -3.67
C THR A 92 -14.66 -13.88 -2.46
N TYR A 93 -15.79 -13.21 -2.71
CA TYR A 93 -16.65 -12.68 -1.66
C TYR A 93 -17.31 -13.82 -0.86
N PRO A 94 -17.44 -13.73 0.49
CA PRO A 94 -16.94 -12.66 1.38
C PRO A 94 -15.53 -12.86 1.92
N ASP A 95 -14.80 -13.87 1.50
CA ASP A 95 -13.65 -14.42 2.20
C ASP A 95 -12.29 -13.82 1.82
N GLY A 96 -12.18 -13.14 0.69
CA GLY A 96 -10.90 -12.76 0.09
C GLY A 96 -10.46 -11.32 0.31
N TYR A 97 -10.91 -10.64 1.37
CA TYR A 97 -10.57 -9.24 1.56
C TYR A 97 -9.19 -9.01 2.17
N PHE A 98 -8.48 -8.05 1.60
CA PHE A 98 -7.35 -7.40 2.25
C PHE A 98 -7.86 -6.28 3.18
N ASN A 99 -7.38 -6.28 4.42
CA ASN A 99 -7.55 -5.19 5.36
C ASN A 99 -6.16 -4.78 5.84
N GLY A 100 -5.83 -3.50 5.74
CA GLY A 100 -4.49 -3.00 6.05
C GLY A 100 -4.49 -1.62 6.68
N GLN A 101 -3.51 -1.39 7.53
CA GLN A 101 -3.23 -0.13 8.18
C GLN A 101 -1.81 0.30 7.83
N PHE A 102 -1.66 1.54 7.38
CA PHE A 102 -0.41 2.09 6.89
C PHE A 102 -0.12 3.42 7.59
N TYR A 103 1.09 3.57 8.08
CA TYR A 103 1.62 4.85 8.54
C TYR A 103 2.62 5.35 7.51
N LEU A 104 2.43 6.58 7.05
CA LEU A 104 3.22 7.22 6.00
C LEU A 104 4.01 8.38 6.62
N TYR A 105 5.30 8.45 6.32
CA TYR A 105 6.22 9.46 6.82
C TYR A 105 6.95 10.13 5.67
N GLY A 106 7.21 11.44 5.81
CA GLY A 106 7.96 12.22 4.81
C GLY A 106 7.17 12.55 3.54
N ILE A 107 5.85 12.33 3.51
CA ILE A 107 5.00 12.76 2.40
C ILE A 107 4.78 14.29 2.48
N GLY A 108 4.82 14.97 1.34
CA GLY A 108 4.77 16.44 1.28
C GLY A 108 6.10 17.13 1.54
N GLU A 109 7.16 16.39 1.84
CA GLU A 109 8.50 16.90 2.11
C GLU A 109 9.50 16.43 1.04
N ASN A 110 10.54 17.24 0.80
CA ASN A 110 11.67 16.80 -0.02
C ASN A 110 12.63 15.94 0.82
N THR A 111 12.17 14.75 1.18
CA THR A 111 12.91 13.80 2.03
C THR A 111 12.66 12.37 1.58
N ARG A 112 13.33 11.43 2.25
CA ARG A 112 13.05 10.02 2.04
C ARG A 112 11.68 9.68 2.63
N MET A 113 10.83 9.11 1.81
CA MET A 113 9.55 8.61 2.27
C MET A 113 9.72 7.25 2.94
N ALA A 114 8.99 7.04 4.01
CA ALA A 114 8.92 5.74 4.67
C ALA A 114 7.46 5.34 4.93
N MET A 115 7.23 4.03 5.04
CA MET A 115 5.94 3.47 5.38
C MET A 115 6.13 2.28 6.31
N THR A 116 5.27 2.19 7.31
CA THR A 116 5.14 0.97 8.13
C THR A 116 3.68 0.56 8.21
N GLY A 117 3.43 -0.70 8.53
CA GLY A 117 2.05 -1.12 8.69
C GLY A 117 1.87 -2.60 8.91
N GLN A 118 0.61 -2.99 8.92
CA GLN A 118 0.18 -4.37 9.04
C GLN A 118 -1.04 -4.62 8.16
N ALA A 119 -1.18 -5.86 7.74
CA ALA A 119 -2.30 -6.28 6.91
C ALA A 119 -2.71 -7.72 7.18
N THR A 120 -3.96 -8.01 6.87
CA THR A 120 -4.51 -9.35 6.89
C THR A 120 -5.38 -9.60 5.67
N TYR A 121 -5.27 -10.77 5.08
CA TYR A 121 -6.06 -11.19 3.92
C TYR A 121 -6.05 -12.71 3.75
N LYS A 122 -6.95 -13.25 2.95
CA LYS A 122 -6.88 -14.62 2.47
C LYS A 122 -6.19 -14.67 1.10
N ASN A 123 -5.24 -15.59 0.96
CA ASN A 123 -4.61 -15.83 -0.33
C ASN A 123 -5.49 -16.71 -1.22
N ASN A 124 -5.08 -16.92 -2.47
CA ASN A 124 -5.82 -17.73 -3.43
C ASN A 124 -6.01 -19.19 -2.99
N ALA A 125 -5.05 -19.77 -2.27
CA ALA A 125 -5.17 -21.11 -1.71
C ALA A 125 -6.15 -21.18 -0.52
N GLY A 126 -6.72 -20.04 -0.08
CA GLY A 126 -7.66 -19.95 1.03
C GLY A 126 -7.00 -19.83 2.40
N TYR A 127 -5.68 -19.65 2.47
CA TYR A 127 -4.97 -19.48 3.73
C TYR A 127 -5.00 -18.03 4.19
N GLN A 128 -5.21 -17.85 5.50
CA GLN A 128 -5.09 -16.53 6.13
C GLN A 128 -3.62 -16.11 6.17
N HIS A 129 -3.35 -14.91 5.67
CA HIS A 129 -2.08 -14.20 5.80
C HIS A 129 -2.21 -13.06 6.79
N ASN A 130 -1.21 -12.89 7.65
CA ASN A 130 -1.02 -11.71 8.47
C ASN A 130 0.39 -11.18 8.16
N GLU A 131 0.49 -9.92 7.81
CA GLU A 131 1.73 -9.28 7.41
C GLU A 131 2.05 -8.10 8.33
N ALA A 132 3.32 -7.93 8.65
CA ALA A 132 3.89 -6.68 9.13
C ALA A 132 4.97 -6.23 8.15
N PHE A 133 5.02 -4.97 7.82
CA PHE A 133 5.91 -4.47 6.79
C PHE A 133 6.51 -3.11 7.13
N CYS A 134 7.68 -2.86 6.57
CA CYS A 134 8.28 -1.55 6.48
C CYS A 134 8.86 -1.32 5.09
N SER A 135 8.84 -0.08 4.63
CA SER A 135 9.36 0.33 3.35
C SER A 135 9.97 1.72 3.44
N GLY A 136 10.99 1.98 2.63
CA GLY A 136 11.61 3.28 2.51
C GLY A 136 12.16 3.54 1.13
N SER A 137 12.17 4.80 0.69
CA SER A 137 12.78 5.23 -0.56
C SER A 137 14.30 5.32 -0.45
N ASP A 138 15.01 4.97 -1.52
CA ASP A 138 16.46 5.11 -1.60
C ASP A 138 16.90 6.57 -1.87
N GLY A 139 16.03 7.40 -2.44
CA GLY A 139 16.27 8.79 -2.77
C GLY A 139 15.36 9.77 -2.03
N THR A 140 15.58 11.06 -2.25
CA THR A 140 14.74 12.16 -1.77
C THR A 140 13.91 12.70 -2.92
N GLU A 141 12.61 12.88 -2.68
CA GLU A 141 11.67 13.42 -3.65
C GLU A 141 10.46 13.99 -2.90
N THR A 142 9.91 15.10 -3.37
CA THR A 142 8.67 15.61 -2.78
C THR A 142 7.49 14.77 -3.24
N THR A 143 7.24 13.68 -2.51
CA THR A 143 6.05 12.86 -2.73
C THR A 143 4.80 13.63 -2.31
N ASN A 144 3.88 13.81 -3.24
CA ASN A 144 2.63 14.54 -3.01
C ASN A 144 1.38 13.75 -3.41
N GLY A 145 1.51 12.43 -3.47
CA GLY A 145 0.39 11.52 -3.70
C GLY A 145 0.73 10.07 -3.43
N ILE A 146 -0.33 9.28 -3.23
CA ILE A 146 -0.28 7.82 -3.05
C ILE A 146 -1.32 7.19 -3.97
N ARG A 147 -0.96 6.10 -4.62
CA ARG A 147 -1.85 5.34 -5.50
C ARG A 147 -1.88 3.87 -5.10
N PHE A 148 -3.08 3.32 -5.01
CA PHE A 148 -3.37 1.91 -4.81
C PHE A 148 -3.93 1.31 -6.09
N GLN A 149 -3.43 0.16 -6.48
CA GLN A 149 -3.98 -0.61 -7.58
C GLN A 149 -3.77 -2.11 -7.36
N MET A 150 -4.54 -2.92 -8.05
CA MET A 150 -4.26 -4.35 -8.17
C MET A 150 -3.24 -4.59 -9.29
N GLY A 151 -2.56 -5.71 -9.26
CA GLY A 151 -1.63 -6.10 -10.33
C GLY A 151 -2.28 -6.14 -11.71
N SER A 152 -3.57 -6.48 -11.77
CA SER A 152 -4.43 -6.34 -12.94
C SER A 152 -5.90 -6.15 -12.55
N GLY A 153 -6.70 -5.59 -13.46
CA GLY A 153 -8.13 -5.36 -13.26
C GLY A 153 -8.44 -4.20 -12.32
N ASN A 154 -9.70 -4.05 -11.97
CA ASN A 154 -10.19 -3.01 -11.09
C ASN A 154 -9.94 -3.35 -9.62
N ILE A 155 -9.82 -2.31 -8.79
CA ILE A 155 -9.73 -2.39 -7.34
C ILE A 155 -11.05 -1.96 -6.70
N TYR A 156 -11.46 -2.67 -5.68
CA TYR A 156 -12.64 -2.40 -4.87
C TYR A 156 -12.24 -2.32 -3.40
N GLY A 157 -13.01 -1.61 -2.59
CA GLY A 157 -12.80 -1.49 -1.15
C GLY A 157 -12.97 -0.06 -0.65
N THR A 158 -12.74 0.15 0.62
CA THR A 158 -12.78 1.48 1.26
C THR A 158 -11.37 1.88 1.70
N PHE A 159 -10.99 3.09 1.33
CA PHE A 159 -9.71 3.68 1.72
C PHE A 159 -9.98 5.00 2.45
N SER A 160 -9.44 5.14 3.64
CA SER A 160 -9.57 6.37 4.45
C SER A 160 -8.18 6.87 4.83
N LEU A 161 -7.94 8.15 4.57
CA LEU A 161 -6.67 8.82 4.86
C LEU A 161 -6.88 9.90 5.93
N TYR A 162 -5.98 9.95 6.91
CA TYR A 162 -6.00 10.88 8.03
C TYR A 162 -4.61 11.50 8.20
N GLY A 163 -4.54 12.82 8.36
CA GLY A 163 -3.36 13.50 8.86
C GLY A 163 -3.33 13.42 10.39
N LEU A 164 -2.19 13.03 10.95
CA LEU A 164 -2.01 12.93 12.39
C LEU A 164 -1.39 14.22 12.92
N VAL A 165 -2.05 14.82 13.90
CA VAL A 165 -1.50 15.96 14.67
C VAL A 165 -0.57 15.36 15.71
N THR A 166 0.70 15.80 15.71
CA THR A 166 1.73 15.42 16.67
C THR A 166 1.98 16.53 17.68
#